data_5d473aead99dd9cb75769ae97a1758b4
#
_entry.id   5d473aead99dd9cb75769ae97a1758b4
#
_cell.length_a   1.000
_cell.length_b   1.000
_cell.length_c   1.000
_cell.angle_alpha   90.00
_cell.angle_beta   90.00
_cell.angle_gamma   90.00
#
_symmetry.space_group_name_H-M   'P 1'
#
loop_
_entity.id
_entity.type
_entity.pdbx_description
1 polymer ?
#
loop_
_entity_poly.entity_id
_entity_poly.type
_entity_poly.pdbx_seq_one_letter_code
_entity_poly.pdbx_strand_id
1 'polypeptide(L)'
;LSALTPKEILHILDVADEYKRLHKQGVDPKDLQGKAVALIFAKNSTRTRTSLEVGIYQMGGLGTYLSANDLQTARGTMMPSSAAPTSRPRWTPWPSTAACR
;
A
#
# COMPACT_ATOMS: atom_id res chain seq x y z
N LEU A 1 -11.19 7.17 16.45
CA LEU A 1 -11.07 6.31 17.65
C LEU A 1 -12.39 6.11 18.41
N SER A 2 -13.44 6.81 18.04
CA SER A 2 -14.76 6.64 18.68
C SER A 2 -15.39 5.26 18.45
N ALA A 3 -14.96 4.52 17.44
CA ALA A 3 -15.43 3.17 17.14
C ALA A 3 -14.69 2.07 17.91
N LEU A 4 -13.61 2.41 18.65
CA LEU A 4 -12.81 1.47 19.40
C LEU A 4 -13.06 1.57 20.89
N THR A 5 -13.15 0.42 21.56
CA THR A 5 -13.23 0.38 23.03
C THR A 5 -11.85 0.68 23.63
N PRO A 6 -11.76 1.16 24.89
CA PRO A 6 -10.46 1.35 25.54
C PRO A 6 -9.58 0.09 25.58
N LYS A 7 -10.20 -1.09 25.71
CA LYS A 7 -9.46 -2.37 25.68
C LYS A 7 -8.84 -2.64 24.30
N GLU A 8 -9.55 -2.33 23.23
CA GLU A 8 -9.05 -2.48 21.88
C GLU A 8 -7.87 -1.55 21.59
N ILE A 9 -7.94 -0.31 22.07
CA ILE A 9 -6.86 0.67 21.95
C ILE A 9 -5.60 0.18 22.68
N LEU A 10 -5.75 -0.29 23.91
CA LEU A 10 -4.63 -0.85 24.68
C LEU A 10 -4.05 -2.09 23.98
N HIS A 11 -4.89 -2.94 23.41
CA HIS A 11 -4.43 -4.10 22.66
C HIS A 11 -3.59 -3.71 21.42
N ILE A 12 -4.01 -2.68 20.69
CA ILE A 12 -3.24 -2.16 19.56
C ILE A 12 -1.87 -1.66 20.00
N LEU A 13 -1.79 -0.95 21.12
CA LEU A 13 -0.55 -0.46 21.67
C LEU A 13 0.37 -1.61 22.13
N ASP A 14 -0.18 -2.64 22.73
CA ASP A 14 0.57 -3.83 23.15
C ASP A 14 1.16 -4.57 21.93
N VAL A 15 0.39 -4.71 20.88
CA VAL A 15 0.86 -5.29 19.61
C VAL A 15 1.97 -4.44 19.02
N ALA A 16 1.85 -3.12 19.04
CA ALA A 16 2.88 -2.21 18.53
C ALA A 16 4.20 -2.36 19.33
N ASP A 17 4.11 -2.47 20.64
CA ASP A 17 5.29 -2.69 21.49
C ASP A 17 5.98 -4.03 21.20
N GLU A 18 5.20 -5.07 20.95
CA GLU A 18 5.72 -6.38 20.58
C GLU A 18 6.46 -6.35 19.23
N TYR A 19 5.87 -5.72 18.21
CA TYR A 19 6.53 -5.54 16.92
C TYR A 19 7.80 -4.72 17.03
N LYS A 20 7.78 -3.66 17.84
CA LYS A 20 8.95 -2.84 18.10
C LYS A 20 10.07 -3.63 18.78
N ARG A 21 9.72 -4.46 19.73
CA ARG A 21 10.67 -5.35 20.43
C ARG A 21 11.32 -6.34 19.46
N LEU A 22 10.51 -6.99 18.62
CA LEU A 22 11.00 -7.93 17.61
C LEU A 22 11.91 -7.26 16.59
N HIS A 23 11.53 -6.07 16.12
CA HIS A 23 12.34 -5.30 15.18
C HIS A 23 13.71 -4.95 15.75
N LYS A 24 13.79 -4.56 17.01
CA LYS A 24 15.07 -4.30 17.70
C LYS A 24 15.96 -5.54 17.80
N GLN A 25 15.38 -6.72 17.81
CA GLN A 25 16.09 -7.99 17.79
C GLN A 25 16.49 -8.45 16.38
N GLY A 26 16.17 -7.66 15.36
CA GLY A 26 16.42 -8.00 13.95
C GLY A 26 15.41 -8.97 13.35
N VAL A 27 14.28 -9.18 14.01
CA VAL A 27 13.19 -10.05 13.54
C VAL A 27 12.02 -9.20 13.08
N ASP A 28 11.73 -9.22 11.80
CA ASP A 28 10.55 -8.54 11.25
C ASP A 28 9.51 -9.61 10.84
N PRO A 29 8.39 -9.71 11.58
CA PRO A 29 7.33 -10.65 11.22
C PRO A 29 6.76 -10.33 9.83
N LYS A 30 6.57 -11.37 9.01
CA LYS A 30 6.07 -11.23 7.63
C LYS A 30 4.54 -11.38 7.56
N ASP A 31 3.82 -10.69 8.42
CA ASP A 31 2.37 -10.81 8.54
C ASP A 31 1.62 -10.25 7.31
N LEU A 32 2.25 -9.38 6.55
CA LEU A 32 1.69 -8.83 5.32
C LEU A 32 2.24 -9.48 4.05
N GLN A 33 2.90 -10.61 4.17
CA GLN A 33 3.46 -11.32 3.01
C GLN A 33 2.38 -11.61 1.96
N GLY A 34 2.67 -11.22 0.72
CA GLY A 34 1.74 -11.40 -0.40
C GLY A 34 0.55 -10.45 -0.41
N LYS A 35 0.50 -9.47 0.50
CA LYS A 35 -0.57 -8.48 0.57
C LYS A 35 -0.14 -7.15 0.01
N ALA A 36 -1.05 -6.49 -0.69
CA ALA A 36 -0.89 -5.13 -1.17
C ALA A 36 -1.77 -4.18 -0.34
N VAL A 37 -1.19 -3.08 0.12
CA VAL A 37 -1.86 -2.08 0.95
C VAL A 37 -1.86 -0.74 0.21
N ALA A 38 -3.04 -0.18 -0.04
CA ALA A 38 -3.16 1.14 -0.63
C ALA A 38 -3.03 2.22 0.43
N LEU A 39 -2.13 3.15 0.21
CA LEU A 39 -1.91 4.32 1.05
C LEU A 39 -2.50 5.55 0.37
N ILE A 40 -3.67 5.96 0.79
CA ILE A 40 -4.43 7.05 0.19
C ILE A 40 -4.24 8.32 1.02
N PHE A 41 -3.70 9.35 0.40
CA PHE A 41 -3.41 10.62 1.06
C PHE A 41 -4.15 11.77 0.36
N ALA A 42 -4.96 12.50 1.13
CA ALA A 42 -5.62 13.71 0.66
C ALA A 42 -4.66 14.90 0.58
N LYS A 43 -3.62 14.90 1.40
CA LYS A 43 -2.57 15.93 1.43
C LYS A 43 -1.20 15.26 1.43
N ASN A 44 -0.23 15.94 0.86
CA ASN A 44 1.14 15.45 0.87
C ASN A 44 1.68 15.33 2.30
N SER A 45 2.18 14.17 2.63
CA SER A 45 2.77 13.87 3.94
C SER A 45 3.94 12.91 3.76
N THR A 46 5.11 13.45 3.48
CA THR A 46 6.31 12.67 3.17
C THR A 46 6.71 11.76 4.34
N ARG A 47 6.70 12.28 5.55
CA ARG A 47 7.09 11.51 6.73
C ARG A 47 6.17 10.31 6.96
N THR A 48 4.87 10.55 6.98
CA THR A 48 3.87 9.49 7.21
C THR A 48 3.88 8.46 6.08
N ARG A 49 3.92 8.93 4.84
CA ARG A 49 4.03 8.08 3.67
C ARG A 49 5.22 7.14 3.76
N THR A 50 6.41 7.69 3.97
CA THR A 50 7.65 6.91 4.02
C THR A 50 7.63 5.91 5.16
N SER A 51 7.17 6.31 6.36
CA SER A 51 7.06 5.40 7.49
C SER A 51 6.15 4.20 7.21
N LEU A 52 5.01 4.45 6.61
CA LEU A 52 4.05 3.39 6.28
C LEU A 52 4.56 2.48 5.16
N GLU A 53 5.14 3.04 4.10
CA GLU A 53 5.71 2.25 3.00
C GLU A 53 6.83 1.33 3.50
N VAL A 54 7.74 1.86 4.30
CA VAL A 54 8.84 1.07 4.87
C VAL A 54 8.31 0.00 5.83
N GLY A 55 7.35 0.35 6.68
CA GLY A 55 6.75 -0.60 7.61
C GLY A 55 6.05 -1.76 6.90
N ILE A 56 5.29 -1.47 5.85
CA ILE A 56 4.64 -2.49 5.04
C ILE A 56 5.66 -3.40 4.36
N TYR A 57 6.72 -2.81 3.82
CA TYR A 57 7.81 -3.58 3.20
C TYR A 57 8.50 -4.51 4.19
N GLN A 58 8.81 -4.04 5.39
CA GLN A 58 9.43 -4.83 6.44
C GLN A 58 8.54 -6.00 6.89
N MET A 59 7.23 -5.84 6.81
CA MET A 59 6.26 -6.90 7.09
C MET A 59 6.00 -7.83 5.89
N GLY A 60 6.75 -7.68 4.81
CA GLY A 60 6.65 -8.53 3.62
C GLY A 60 5.56 -8.14 2.62
N GLY A 61 4.91 -7.01 2.82
CA GLY A 61 3.86 -6.50 1.94
C GLY A 61 4.36 -5.52 0.88
N LEU A 62 3.43 -5.06 0.05
CA LEU A 62 3.65 -3.99 -0.92
C LEU A 62 2.79 -2.79 -0.55
N GLY A 63 3.42 -1.64 -0.34
CA GLY A 63 2.72 -0.37 -0.15
C GLY A 63 2.56 0.36 -1.47
N THR A 64 1.33 0.70 -1.84
CA THR A 64 1.03 1.49 -3.03
C THR A 64 0.52 2.85 -2.61
N TYR A 65 1.23 3.90 -2.99
CA TYR A 65 0.85 5.27 -2.68
C TYR A 65 -0.11 5.82 -3.73
N LEU A 66 -1.21 6.41 -3.26
CA LEU A 66 -2.19 7.08 -4.09
C LEU A 66 -2.47 8.47 -3.51
N SER A 67 -2.18 9.52 -4.30
CA SER A 67 -2.56 10.87 -3.92
C SER A 67 -4.01 11.15 -4.31
N ALA A 68 -4.61 12.18 -3.72
CA ALA A 68 -5.95 12.62 -4.11
C ALA A 68 -6.04 12.99 -5.60
N ASN A 69 -4.93 13.44 -6.19
CA ASN A 69 -4.85 13.77 -7.61
C ASN A 69 -4.84 12.52 -8.50
N ASP A 70 -4.30 11.40 -8.00
CA ASP A 70 -4.27 10.12 -8.72
C ASP A 70 -5.63 9.43 -8.68
N LEU A 71 -6.45 9.76 -7.67
CA LEU A 71 -7.78 9.24 -7.54
C LEU A 71 -8.75 10.09 -8.35
N GLN A 72 -9.23 9.57 -9.45
CA GLN A 72 -10.19 10.27 -10.31
C GLN A 72 -11.61 10.34 -9.72
N THR A 73 -11.80 9.86 -8.51
CA THR A 73 -13.09 9.82 -7.82
C THR A 73 -13.65 11.21 -7.54
N ALA A 74 -12.80 12.24 -7.38
CA ALA A 74 -13.24 13.61 -7.10
C ALA A 74 -13.76 14.35 -8.33
N ARG A 75 -13.58 13.81 -9.54
CA ARG A 75 -13.94 14.51 -10.78
C ARG A 75 -15.18 13.97 -11.47
N GLY A 76 -15.80 12.91 -10.97
CA GLY A 76 -16.99 12.33 -11.62
C GLY A 76 -16.78 11.98 -13.09
N THR A 77 -15.54 11.83 -13.54
CA THR A 77 -15.22 11.49 -14.90
C THR A 77 -15.42 10.00 -15.12
N MET A 78 -16.66 9.66 -15.34
CA MET A 78 -16.92 8.56 -16.26
C MET A 78 -16.25 8.95 -17.58
N MET A 79 -15.27 8.21 -18.02
CA MET A 79 -14.79 8.31 -19.41
C MET A 79 -16.01 8.24 -20.32
N PRO A 80 -16.23 9.23 -21.20
CA PRO A 80 -17.32 9.10 -22.18
C PRO A 80 -17.08 7.80 -22.95
N SER A 81 -18.12 7.01 -23.07
CA SER A 81 -18.09 5.71 -23.76
C SER A 81 -17.64 5.80 -25.23
N SER A 82 -17.60 7.02 -25.80
CA SER A 82 -17.09 7.31 -27.13
C SER A 82 -15.56 7.40 -27.24
N ALA A 83 -14.85 7.36 -26.11
CA ALA A 83 -13.38 7.44 -26.07
C ALA A 83 -12.71 6.09 -25.80
N ALA A 84 -13.43 5.00 -25.93
CA ALA A 84 -12.81 3.68 -25.88
C ALA A 84 -11.84 3.56 -27.06
N PRO A 85 -10.54 3.33 -26.82
CA PRO A 85 -9.61 3.11 -27.89
C PRO A 85 -10.07 1.89 -28.68
N THR A 86 -10.31 2.05 -29.98
CA THR A 86 -10.71 0.99 -30.88
C THR A 86 -9.62 -0.05 -31.14
N SER A 87 -8.43 0.19 -30.63
CA SER A 87 -7.31 -0.76 -30.64
C SER A 87 -6.93 -1.10 -29.22
N ARG A 88 -7.17 -2.34 -28.83
CA ARG A 88 -6.52 -2.89 -27.65
C ARG A 88 -5.01 -2.78 -27.88
N PRO A 89 -4.25 -2.19 -26.97
CA PRO A 89 -2.80 -2.30 -27.05
C PRO A 89 -2.49 -3.79 -27.11
N ARG A 90 -1.80 -4.21 -28.14
CA ARG A 90 -1.32 -5.58 -28.27
C ARG A 90 -0.33 -5.78 -27.14
N TRP A 91 -0.80 -6.40 -26.09
CA TRP A 91 0.06 -6.80 -25.00
C TRP A 91 1.04 -7.83 -25.53
N THR A 92 2.27 -7.42 -25.78
CA THR A 92 3.33 -8.38 -26.09
C THR A 92 3.82 -8.92 -24.74
N PRO A 93 3.69 -10.23 -24.50
CA PRO A 93 4.26 -10.80 -23.29
C PRO A 93 5.75 -10.50 -23.26
N TRP A 94 6.23 -10.12 -22.10
CA TRP A 94 7.64 -9.94 -21.84
C TRP A 94 8.40 -11.19 -22.32
N PRO A 95 9.48 -11.06 -23.08
CA PRO A 95 10.24 -12.23 -23.51
C PRO A 95 10.73 -12.98 -22.28
N SER A 96 10.36 -14.24 -22.20
CA SER A 96 10.66 -15.14 -21.08
C SER A 96 12.17 -15.50 -20.98
N THR A 97 13.01 -14.88 -21.76
CA THR A 97 14.44 -15.15 -21.86
C THR A 97 15.31 -13.99 -21.40
N ALA A 98 14.83 -13.14 -20.49
CA ALA A 98 15.77 -12.31 -19.75
C ALA A 98 16.51 -13.20 -18.75
N ALA A 99 17.44 -14.02 -19.24
CA ALA A 99 18.40 -14.68 -18.38
C ALA A 99 19.23 -13.58 -17.73
N CYS A 100 19.03 -13.34 -16.45
CA CYS A 100 19.99 -12.63 -15.62
C CYS A 100 21.26 -13.51 -15.60
N ARG A 101 22.26 -13.11 -16.35
CA ARG A 101 23.63 -13.56 -16.15
C ARG A 101 24.37 -12.54 -15.33
#